data_a3f09ea0a22a19df2986915cb871a887
#
_entry.id   a3f09ea0a22a19df2986915cb871a887
#
_cell.length_a   1.000
_cell.length_b   1.000
_cell.length_c   1.000
_cell.angle_alpha   90.00
_cell.angle_beta   90.00
_cell.angle_gamma   90.00
#
_symmetry.space_group_name_H-M   'P 1'
#
loop_
_entity.id
_entity.type
_entity.pdbx_description
1 polymer ?
#
loop_
_entity_poly.entity_id
_entity_poly.type
_entity_poly.pdbx_seq_one_letter_code
_entity_poly.pdbx_strand_id
1 'polypeptide(L)'
;MTQIIKEGGKTIIKTGARIDTLNAAQFENDIQPALEQGVNLEVDCTELNYMASSGLRILQATMRTIVRNLGGQMKLTHVNDDIFDILKMTGFTRHITVERIEG
;
A
#
# COMPACT_ATOMS: atom_id res chain seq x y z
N MET A 1 4.25 -9.25 -9.17
CA MET A 1 2.86 -9.28 -9.62
C MET A 1 1.93 -8.95 -8.46
N THR A 2 0.96 -8.09 -8.67
CA THR A 2 0.03 -7.66 -7.63
C THR A 2 -1.15 -8.64 -7.55
N GLN A 3 -1.50 -9.05 -6.33
CA GLN A 3 -2.64 -9.93 -6.10
C GLN A 3 -3.63 -9.24 -5.17
N ILE A 4 -4.93 -9.43 -5.43
CA ILE A 4 -6.00 -8.87 -4.60
C ILE A 4 -6.79 -10.02 -3.99
N ILE A 5 -6.92 -10.00 -2.66
CA ILE A 5 -7.67 -11.01 -1.91
C ILE A 5 -8.72 -10.28 -1.07
N LYS A 6 -9.96 -10.73 -1.16
CA LYS A 6 -11.05 -10.20 -0.32
C LYS A 6 -11.48 -11.27 0.67
N GLU A 7 -11.43 -10.94 1.96
CA GLU A 7 -11.86 -11.88 2.99
C GLU A 7 -12.36 -11.14 4.23
N GLY A 8 -13.54 -11.54 4.70
CA GLY A 8 -14.10 -11.06 5.95
C GLY A 8 -14.27 -9.54 6.06
N GLY A 9 -14.69 -8.87 4.99
CA GLY A 9 -14.86 -7.42 5.01
C GLY A 9 -13.56 -6.65 4.83
N LYS A 10 -12.45 -7.34 4.57
CA LYS A 10 -11.13 -6.76 4.40
C LYS A 10 -10.61 -7.08 3.01
N THR A 11 -9.94 -6.12 2.40
CA THR A 11 -9.30 -6.30 1.10
C THR A 11 -7.79 -6.25 1.28
N ILE A 12 -7.10 -7.28 0.82
CA ILE A 12 -5.65 -7.38 0.93
C ILE A 12 -5.05 -7.29 -0.47
N ILE A 13 -4.10 -6.37 -0.64
CA ILE A 13 -3.31 -6.28 -1.87
C ILE A 13 -1.90 -6.75 -1.52
N LYS A 14 -1.43 -7.78 -2.22
CA LYS A 14 -0.06 -8.27 -2.07
C LYS A 14 0.78 -7.68 -3.18
N THR A 15 1.82 -6.93 -2.82
CA THR A 15 2.73 -6.36 -3.80
C THR A 15 3.69 -7.42 -4.31
N GLY A 16 4.30 -7.16 -5.47
CA GLY A 16 5.46 -7.94 -5.91
C GLY A 16 6.73 -7.43 -5.24
N ALA A 17 7.87 -7.85 -5.75
CA ALA A 17 9.18 -7.51 -5.17
C ALA A 17 9.54 -6.04 -5.35
N ARG A 18 9.00 -5.37 -6.35
CA ARG A 18 9.37 -4.01 -6.70
C ARG A 18 8.15 -3.18 -7.07
N ILE A 19 8.17 -1.92 -6.63
CA ILE A 19 7.28 -0.89 -7.19
C ILE A 19 8.20 0.21 -7.68
N ASP A 20 8.49 0.21 -8.98
CA ASP A 20 9.45 1.13 -9.60
C ASP A 20 8.80 1.91 -10.74
N THR A 21 9.59 2.74 -11.41
CA THR A 21 9.11 3.60 -12.48
C THR A 21 8.49 2.80 -13.63
N LEU A 22 8.98 1.58 -13.86
CA LEU A 22 8.51 0.76 -14.98
C LEU A 22 7.15 0.11 -14.71
N ASN A 23 6.85 -0.22 -13.45
CA ASN A 23 5.60 -0.92 -13.13
C ASN A 23 4.63 -0.10 -12.27
N ALA A 24 4.97 1.14 -11.95
CA ALA A 24 4.12 1.96 -11.09
C ALA A 24 2.71 2.17 -11.66
N ALA A 25 2.60 2.42 -12.96
CA ALA A 25 1.30 2.62 -13.61
C ALA A 25 0.46 1.35 -13.57
N GLN A 26 1.09 0.20 -13.76
CA GLN A 26 0.40 -1.09 -13.66
C GLN A 26 -0.07 -1.35 -12.22
N PHE A 27 0.77 -1.05 -11.25
CA PHE A 27 0.41 -1.19 -9.84
C PHE A 27 -0.80 -0.30 -9.50
N GLU A 28 -0.82 0.93 -9.97
CA GLU A 28 -1.94 1.84 -9.78
C GLU A 28 -3.23 1.27 -10.38
N ASN A 29 -3.15 0.74 -11.60
CA ASN A 29 -4.31 0.11 -12.23
C ASN A 29 -4.78 -1.13 -11.47
N ASP A 30 -3.84 -1.90 -10.94
CA ASP A 30 -4.17 -3.13 -10.20
C ASP A 30 -4.90 -2.82 -8.89
N ILE A 31 -4.65 -1.66 -8.29
CA ILE A 31 -5.31 -1.25 -7.05
C ILE A 31 -6.77 -0.80 -7.28
N GLN A 32 -7.06 -0.23 -8.45
CA GLN A 32 -8.36 0.40 -8.69
C GLN A 32 -9.58 -0.46 -8.33
N PRO A 33 -9.63 -1.76 -8.65
CA PRO A 33 -10.78 -2.58 -8.28
C PRO A 33 -11.02 -2.72 -6.79
N ALA A 34 -10.01 -2.43 -5.97
CA ALA A 34 -10.12 -2.52 -4.52
C ALA A 34 -10.65 -1.22 -3.89
N LEU A 35 -10.70 -0.13 -4.66
CA LEU A 35 -11.12 1.17 -4.15
C LEU A 35 -12.64 1.30 -4.20
N GLU A 36 -13.29 1.00 -3.09
CA GLU A 36 -14.75 1.10 -2.98
C GLU A 36 -15.10 1.78 -1.67
N GLN A 37 -16.34 2.25 -1.57
CA GLN A 37 -16.83 2.97 -0.41
C GLN A 37 -16.63 2.16 0.88
N GLY A 38 -16.00 2.76 1.87
CA GLY A 38 -15.79 2.12 3.16
C GLY A 38 -14.73 1.02 3.18
N VAL A 39 -13.90 0.90 2.14
CA VAL A 39 -12.93 -0.18 2.03
C VAL A 39 -11.98 -0.23 3.23
N ASN A 40 -11.71 -1.43 3.73
CA ASN A 40 -10.66 -1.68 4.72
C ASN A 40 -9.52 -2.36 3.97
N LEU A 41 -8.52 -1.57 3.58
CA LEU A 41 -7.44 -2.02 2.71
C LEU A 41 -6.18 -2.32 3.49
N GLU A 42 -5.64 -3.52 3.28
CA GLU A 42 -4.32 -3.87 3.77
C GLU A 42 -3.41 -4.08 2.57
N VAL A 43 -2.28 -3.38 2.53
CA VAL A 43 -1.24 -3.61 1.53
C VAL A 43 -0.17 -4.48 2.17
N ASP A 44 -0.11 -5.74 1.76
CA ASP A 44 0.86 -6.71 2.28
C ASP A 44 2.16 -6.57 1.50
N CYS A 45 3.19 -6.12 2.17
CA CYS A 45 4.49 -5.80 1.59
C CYS A 45 5.53 -6.90 1.86
N THR A 46 5.09 -8.14 2.15
CA THR A 46 6.01 -9.23 2.48
C THR A 46 7.13 -9.40 1.46
N GLU A 47 6.80 -9.31 0.18
CA GLU A 47 7.78 -9.52 -0.90
C GLU A 47 8.44 -8.22 -1.36
N LEU A 48 7.99 -7.08 -0.88
CA LEU A 48 8.46 -5.79 -1.37
C LEU A 48 9.88 -5.49 -0.88
N ASN A 49 10.82 -5.40 -1.81
CA ASN A 49 12.23 -5.11 -1.52
C ASN A 49 12.67 -3.73 -2.00
N TYR A 50 11.95 -3.15 -2.95
CA TYR A 50 12.32 -1.86 -3.54
C TYR A 50 11.08 -1.05 -3.88
N MET A 51 11.13 0.23 -3.55
CA MET A 51 10.07 1.15 -3.92
C MET A 51 10.68 2.48 -4.37
N ALA A 52 10.37 2.86 -5.61
CA ALA A 52 10.77 4.16 -6.14
C ALA A 52 9.81 5.25 -5.66
N SER A 53 10.20 6.52 -5.84
CA SER A 53 9.35 7.65 -5.47
C SER A 53 8.00 7.63 -6.18
N SER A 54 7.95 7.09 -7.40
CA SER A 54 6.68 6.93 -8.12
C SER A 54 5.73 5.99 -7.40
N GLY A 55 6.26 4.89 -6.84
CA GLY A 55 5.45 3.95 -6.05
C GLY A 55 4.94 4.57 -4.77
N LEU A 56 5.80 5.30 -4.08
CA LEU A 56 5.41 6.01 -2.86
C LEU A 56 4.28 7.00 -3.14
N ARG A 57 4.37 7.71 -4.27
CA ARG A 57 3.36 8.68 -4.66
C ARG A 57 2.01 8.03 -4.89
N ILE A 58 2.00 6.83 -5.49
CA ILE A 58 0.77 6.06 -5.70
C ILE A 58 0.15 5.64 -4.37
N LEU A 59 0.97 5.16 -3.43
CA LEU A 59 0.47 4.79 -2.11
C LEU A 59 -0.11 5.99 -1.37
N GLN A 60 0.53 7.15 -1.46
CA GLN A 60 0.03 8.38 -0.86
C GLN A 60 -1.31 8.81 -1.47
N ALA A 61 -1.42 8.74 -2.80
CA ALA A 61 -2.66 9.10 -3.49
C ALA A 61 -3.78 8.12 -3.12
N THR A 62 -3.47 6.84 -3.03
CA THR A 62 -4.43 5.80 -2.63
C THR A 62 -4.93 6.05 -1.21
N MET A 63 -4.02 6.36 -0.29
CA MET A 63 -4.39 6.69 1.08
C MET A 63 -5.34 7.88 1.14
N ARG A 64 -5.03 8.96 0.43
CA ARG A 64 -5.91 10.14 0.42
C ARG A 64 -7.28 9.82 -0.14
N THR A 65 -7.35 9.04 -1.21
CA THR A 65 -8.62 8.62 -1.80
C THR A 65 -9.45 7.83 -0.80
N ILE A 66 -8.85 6.85 -0.15
CA ILE A 66 -9.56 5.98 0.80
C ILE A 66 -10.06 6.78 2.00
N VAL A 67 -9.18 7.56 2.61
CA VAL A 67 -9.51 8.26 3.86
C VAL A 67 -10.45 9.43 3.63
N ARG A 68 -10.24 10.21 2.56
CA ARG A 68 -11.01 11.42 2.32
C ARG A 68 -12.27 11.21 1.52
N ASN A 69 -12.22 10.35 0.51
CA ASN A 69 -13.31 10.22 -0.46
C ASN A 69 -14.16 8.98 -0.25
N LEU A 70 -13.57 7.90 0.27
CA LEU A 70 -14.27 6.63 0.40
C LEU A 70 -14.67 6.30 1.83
N GLY A 71 -14.23 7.09 2.81
CA GLY A 71 -14.55 6.85 4.21
C GLY A 71 -14.01 5.52 4.73
N GLY A 72 -12.92 5.03 4.14
CA GLY A 72 -12.35 3.74 4.49
C GLY A 72 -11.08 3.86 5.33
N GLN A 73 -10.39 2.74 5.43
CA GLN A 73 -9.14 2.63 6.18
C GLN A 73 -8.08 1.95 5.32
N MET A 74 -6.82 2.26 5.58
CA MET A 74 -5.70 1.66 4.89
C MET A 74 -4.58 1.40 5.88
N LYS A 75 -3.89 0.25 5.71
CA LYS A 75 -2.66 -0.02 6.44
C LYS A 75 -1.68 -0.76 5.53
N LEU A 76 -0.40 -0.64 5.87
CA LEU A 76 0.67 -1.38 5.22
C LEU A 76 1.22 -2.38 6.22
N THR A 77 1.42 -3.63 5.79
CA THR A 77 1.89 -4.69 6.68
C THR A 77 3.13 -5.38 6.12
N HIS A 78 3.89 -6.03 6.99
CA HIS A 78 5.08 -6.81 6.63
C HIS A 78 6.11 -5.98 5.87
N VAL A 79 6.30 -4.75 6.32
CA VAL A 79 7.22 -3.80 5.67
C VAL A 79 8.64 -4.04 6.21
N ASN A 80 9.61 -4.21 5.31
CA ASN A 80 10.99 -4.37 5.74
C ASN A 80 11.56 -3.03 6.24
N ASP A 81 12.72 -3.09 6.92
CA ASP A 81 13.27 -1.91 7.57
C ASP A 81 13.61 -0.78 6.59
N ASP A 82 14.14 -1.11 5.42
CA ASP A 82 14.51 -0.09 4.43
C ASP A 82 13.28 0.66 3.92
N ILE A 83 12.22 -0.08 3.59
CA ILE A 83 10.97 0.51 3.14
C ILE A 83 10.31 1.29 4.27
N PHE A 84 10.36 0.75 5.49
CA PHE A 84 9.80 1.42 6.65
C PHE A 84 10.46 2.79 6.88
N ASP A 85 11.78 2.85 6.75
CA ASP A 85 12.50 4.11 6.91
C ASP A 85 12.07 5.16 5.88
N ILE A 86 11.86 4.75 4.63
CA ILE A 86 11.37 5.64 3.59
C ILE A 86 9.97 6.17 3.95
N LEU A 87 9.08 5.29 4.40
CA LEU A 87 7.72 5.68 4.77
C LEU A 87 7.73 6.64 5.97
N LYS A 88 8.59 6.37 6.94
CA LYS A 88 8.72 7.21 8.13
C LYS A 88 9.27 8.60 7.76
N MET A 89 10.29 8.66 6.92
CA MET A 89 10.91 9.91 6.50
C MET A 89 9.94 10.81 5.73
N THR A 90 9.02 10.22 5.00
CA THR A 90 8.03 10.97 4.21
C THR A 90 6.77 11.32 5.00
N GLY A 91 6.71 10.95 6.28
CA GLY A 91 5.56 11.24 7.13
C GLY A 91 4.38 10.30 6.95
N PHE A 92 4.54 9.24 6.15
CA PHE A 92 3.46 8.30 5.84
C PHE A 92 2.91 7.63 7.11
N THR A 93 3.80 7.32 8.06
CA THR A 93 3.44 6.66 9.31
C THR A 93 2.56 7.52 10.22
N ARG A 94 2.43 8.81 9.93
CA ARG A 94 1.57 9.72 10.69
C ARG A 94 0.11 9.65 10.27
N HIS A 95 -0.16 9.09 9.10
CA HIS A 95 -1.50 9.12 8.50
C HIS A 95 -2.18 7.77 8.50
N ILE A 96 -1.40 6.70 8.42
CA ILE A 96 -1.93 5.32 8.42
C ILE A 96 -1.02 4.42 9.26
N THR A 97 -1.54 3.25 9.60
CA THR A 97 -0.76 2.24 10.31
C THR A 97 0.23 1.58 9.35
N VAL A 98 1.48 1.51 9.76
CA VAL A 98 2.53 0.80 9.02
C VAL A 98 3.17 -0.20 9.97
N GLU A 99 3.05 -1.49 9.66
CA GLU A 99 3.57 -2.59 10.48
C GLU A 99 4.81 -3.17 9.81
N ARG A 100 5.88 -3.27 10.58
CA ARG A 100 7.13 -3.87 10.10
C ARG A 100 7.08 -5.39 10.20
N ILE A 101 7.94 -6.04 9.42
CA ILE A 101 8.18 -7.47 9.56
C ILE A 101 8.78 -7.70 10.95
N GLU A 102 8.15 -8.61 11.70
CA GLU A 102 8.68 -9.03 13.00
C GLU A 102 9.70 -10.16 12.76
N GLY A 103 10.85 -10.06 13.41
CA GLY A 103 11.84 -11.11 13.20
C GLY A 103 13.05 -10.96 14.06
#